data_3d269545fdb46aef38b8aeb7d467b599
#
_entry.id   3d269545fdb46aef38b8aeb7d467b599
#
_cell.length_a   1.000
_cell.length_b   1.000
_cell.length_c   1.000
_cell.angle_alpha   90.00
_cell.angle_beta   90.00
_cell.angle_gamma   90.00
#
_symmetry.space_group_name_H-M   'P 1'
#
loop_
_entity.id
_entity.type
_entity.pdbx_description
1 polymer ?
#
loop_
_entity_poly.entity_id
_entity_poly.type
_entity_poly.pdbx_seq_one_letter_code
_entity_poly.pdbx_strand_id
1 'polypeptide(L)'
;MAELKNYTLNFGPQHPAAHGVLRLVLELDGEVIQRADPHIGLLHRATEKLAETRTYLQSVPYMDRLDYVSMMCNEHGYVLAVEKLLGIEAPVRAQYIRVMFDEITRILNHLMWLGAHALDIGAMGPFLYAFRDREDLFDVYEAVSGARMHAAYYRPGGVYRDLPDAMPQHRESPIRSKKAIDDLNRDRQGSVLDFIDAFTKRFDGYVDEYETLLTDNRIWKQRTVGIGVVSPEDAKAMGFTGAMLRGSGIAWDLRKQQPYAVYDQMDFDIPVGTNGDSYDRYLVRIEEMRQSNRIIKQCVKWLAVNQGPVMIDNNKIAPPNRMDMKSNMESLIHHFKLFTEGFHVPEGEAYAAVEHPKGEFGIYIVSDGANKPYRLKIRTPDYAHLQSLDEMARGHMIADAVTIIGTQDIVFGSIDR
;
A
#
# COMPACT_ATOMS: atom_id res chain seq x y z
N MET A 1 -15.20 -38.36 34.25
CA MET A 1 -15.08 -37.67 32.97
C MET A 1 -13.60 -37.33 32.81
N ALA A 2 -12.97 -37.73 31.71
CA ALA A 2 -11.59 -37.29 31.46
C ALA A 2 -11.62 -35.78 31.32
N GLU A 3 -10.79 -35.05 32.07
CA GLU A 3 -10.54 -33.64 31.83
C GLU A 3 -10.08 -33.48 30.38
N LEU A 4 -10.87 -32.77 29.58
CA LEU A 4 -10.44 -32.35 28.25
C LEU A 4 -9.21 -31.44 28.47
N LYS A 5 -8.04 -31.97 28.20
CA LYS A 5 -6.83 -31.15 28.18
C LYS A 5 -6.86 -30.24 26.96
N ASN A 6 -6.57 -28.97 27.16
CA ASN A 6 -6.30 -28.05 26.08
C ASN A 6 -5.28 -28.68 25.11
N TYR A 7 -5.54 -28.58 23.82
CA TYR A 7 -4.59 -29.08 22.83
C TYR A 7 -4.02 -27.92 22.02
N THR A 8 -2.81 -28.10 21.53
CA THR A 8 -2.09 -27.12 20.74
C THR A 8 -2.19 -27.46 19.26
N LEU A 9 -2.56 -26.49 18.44
CA LEU A 9 -2.64 -26.60 16.99
C LEU A 9 -1.67 -25.61 16.33
N ASN A 10 -0.88 -26.09 15.35
CA ASN A 10 -0.13 -25.21 14.46
C ASN A 10 -1.02 -24.84 13.25
N PHE A 11 -1.43 -23.59 13.18
CA PHE A 11 -2.13 -23.01 12.05
C PHE A 11 -1.10 -22.31 11.14
N GLY A 12 -0.82 -22.93 9.97
CA GLY A 12 0.26 -22.49 9.10
C GLY A 12 1.66 -22.98 9.52
N PRO A 13 2.73 -22.65 8.72
CA PRO A 13 2.71 -21.72 7.57
C PRO A 13 2.03 -22.26 6.32
N GLN A 14 1.90 -23.58 6.15
CA GLN A 14 1.19 -24.17 5.02
C GLN A 14 -0.32 -24.20 5.29
N HIS A 15 -0.97 -23.06 5.18
CA HIS A 15 -2.42 -22.91 5.24
C HIS A 15 -2.83 -21.72 4.36
N PRO A 16 -3.91 -21.79 3.58
CA PRO A 16 -4.33 -20.67 2.71
C PRO A 16 -4.47 -19.34 3.45
N ALA A 17 -5.13 -19.35 4.61
CA ALA A 17 -5.35 -18.14 5.43
C ALA A 17 -4.14 -17.73 6.30
N ALA A 18 -3.02 -18.44 6.24
CA ALA A 18 -1.78 -18.08 6.92
C ALA A 18 -0.80 -17.31 6.01
N HIS A 19 -1.25 -16.84 4.86
CA HIS A 19 -0.46 -16.07 3.89
C HIS A 19 0.86 -16.74 3.48
N GLY A 20 0.98 -18.06 3.67
CA GLY A 20 2.13 -18.88 3.33
C GLY A 20 3.32 -18.82 4.29
N VAL A 21 3.34 -17.88 5.26
CA VAL A 21 4.50 -17.59 6.12
C VAL A 21 4.14 -17.36 7.59
N LEU A 22 2.87 -17.26 7.96
CA LEU A 22 2.47 -17.17 9.38
C LEU A 22 2.47 -18.58 9.98
N ARG A 23 3.24 -18.77 11.04
CA ARG A 23 3.06 -19.87 11.96
C ARG A 23 2.29 -19.37 13.17
N LEU A 24 1.03 -19.75 13.30
CA LEU A 24 0.20 -19.40 14.44
C LEU A 24 0.03 -20.62 15.33
N VAL A 25 0.47 -20.53 16.56
CA VAL A 25 0.27 -21.58 17.55
C VAL A 25 -0.99 -21.26 18.35
N LEU A 26 -2.01 -22.09 18.19
CA LEU A 26 -3.29 -21.96 18.89
C LEU A 26 -3.38 -22.93 20.06
N GLU A 27 -3.75 -22.46 21.22
CA GLU A 27 -4.19 -23.28 22.34
C GLU A 27 -5.71 -23.30 22.37
N LEU A 28 -6.30 -24.47 22.27
CA LEU A 28 -7.75 -24.65 22.08
C LEU A 28 -8.36 -25.45 23.21
N ASP A 29 -9.55 -25.03 23.63
CA ASP A 29 -10.47 -25.82 24.45
C ASP A 29 -11.66 -26.22 23.56
N GLY A 30 -11.65 -27.45 23.05
CA GLY A 30 -12.51 -27.84 21.95
C GLY A 30 -12.19 -27.05 20.68
N GLU A 31 -13.14 -26.23 20.20
CA GLU A 31 -12.94 -25.33 19.04
C GLU A 31 -12.71 -23.87 19.47
N VAL A 32 -12.74 -23.58 20.76
CA VAL A 32 -12.61 -22.21 21.31
C VAL A 32 -11.14 -21.89 21.55
N ILE A 33 -10.70 -20.75 21.03
CA ILE A 33 -9.33 -20.26 21.18
C ILE A 33 -9.13 -19.69 22.59
N GLN A 34 -8.19 -20.26 23.33
CA GLN A 34 -7.74 -19.77 24.63
C GLN A 34 -6.54 -18.84 24.49
N ARG A 35 -5.66 -19.13 23.52
CA ARG A 35 -4.49 -18.33 23.22
C ARG A 35 -4.09 -18.48 21.77
N ALA A 36 -3.64 -17.38 21.15
CA ALA A 36 -3.10 -17.34 19.81
C ALA A 36 -1.70 -16.69 19.82
N ASP A 37 -0.67 -17.45 19.52
CA ASP A 37 0.73 -17.02 19.56
C ASP A 37 1.31 -16.95 18.13
N PRO A 38 1.42 -15.75 17.53
CA PRO A 38 1.94 -15.59 16.19
C PRO A 38 3.46 -15.63 16.16
N HIS A 39 4.03 -16.57 15.40
CA HIS A 39 5.46 -16.68 15.14
C HIS A 39 5.77 -16.09 13.76
N ILE A 40 6.56 -15.04 13.72
CA ILE A 40 6.99 -14.31 12.54
C ILE A 40 8.47 -14.55 12.23
N GLY A 41 8.95 -14.04 11.10
CA GLY A 41 10.34 -14.09 10.69
C GLY A 41 10.62 -15.02 9.51
N LEU A 42 9.64 -15.80 9.04
CA LEU A 42 9.83 -16.70 7.89
C LEU A 42 10.05 -15.95 6.56
N LEU A 43 9.70 -14.67 6.50
CA LEU A 43 9.96 -13.79 5.36
C LEU A 43 10.95 -12.65 5.70
N HIS A 44 11.74 -12.82 6.76
CA HIS A 44 12.74 -11.81 7.12
C HIS A 44 13.88 -11.78 6.09
N ARG A 45 14.06 -10.61 5.46
CA ARG A 45 15.02 -10.39 4.37
C ARG A 45 16.08 -9.35 4.72
N ALA A 46 16.11 -8.91 5.98
CA ALA A 46 17.03 -7.89 6.49
C ALA A 46 16.96 -6.55 5.71
N THR A 47 15.76 -6.13 5.28
CA THR A 47 15.56 -4.95 4.41
C THR A 47 16.16 -3.68 5.04
N GLU A 48 15.97 -3.45 6.34
CA GLU A 48 16.57 -2.32 7.05
C GLU A 48 18.10 -2.34 6.92
N LYS A 49 18.72 -3.49 7.14
CA LYS A 49 20.18 -3.63 7.08
C LYS A 49 20.73 -3.58 5.65
N LEU A 50 20.01 -4.11 4.69
CA LEU A 50 20.37 -3.99 3.28
C LEU A 50 20.36 -2.54 2.82
N ALA A 51 19.33 -1.76 3.20
CA ALA A 51 19.25 -0.35 2.87
C ALA A 51 20.43 0.46 3.44
N GLU A 52 20.94 0.12 4.65
CA GLU A 52 22.13 0.74 5.24
C GLU A 52 23.44 0.46 4.45
N THR A 53 23.45 -0.55 3.58
CA THR A 53 24.60 -0.90 2.75
C THR A 53 24.53 -0.34 1.33
N ARG A 54 23.40 0.26 0.95
CA ARG A 54 23.11 0.77 -0.39
C ARG A 54 22.98 2.29 -0.38
N THR A 55 23.18 2.92 -1.53
CA THR A 55 22.91 4.35 -1.64
C THR A 55 21.43 4.65 -1.46
N TYR A 56 21.10 5.90 -1.10
CA TYR A 56 19.70 6.30 -0.92
C TYR A 56 18.83 5.99 -2.14
N LEU A 57 19.35 6.18 -3.35
CA LEU A 57 18.61 5.86 -4.57
C LEU A 57 18.43 4.36 -4.79
N GLN A 58 19.47 3.55 -4.48
CA GLN A 58 19.41 2.09 -4.61
C GLN A 58 18.49 1.43 -3.57
N SER A 59 18.14 2.13 -2.50
CA SER A 59 17.27 1.62 -1.45
C SER A 59 15.78 1.75 -1.78
N VAL A 60 15.40 2.60 -2.75
CA VAL A 60 13.99 2.77 -3.16
C VAL A 60 13.33 1.44 -3.56
N PRO A 61 13.94 0.57 -4.41
CA PRO A 61 13.32 -0.70 -4.78
C PRO A 61 13.09 -1.68 -3.63
N TYR A 62 13.82 -1.54 -2.51
CA TYR A 62 13.56 -2.37 -1.32
C TYR A 62 12.24 -2.02 -0.66
N MET A 63 11.82 -0.74 -0.72
CA MET A 63 10.56 -0.28 -0.14
C MET A 63 9.37 -0.93 -0.82
N ASP A 64 9.39 -1.05 -2.15
CA ASP A 64 8.33 -1.72 -2.93
C ASP A 64 8.04 -3.15 -2.46
N ARG A 65 9.06 -3.84 -1.94
CA ARG A 65 8.99 -5.24 -1.54
C ARG A 65 8.66 -5.44 -0.06
N LEU A 66 8.44 -4.37 0.68
CA LEU A 66 7.94 -4.43 2.07
C LEU A 66 6.48 -4.88 2.05
N ASP A 67 5.55 -3.95 1.93
CA ASP A 67 4.20 -4.30 1.58
C ASP A 67 4.07 -4.35 0.05
N TYR A 68 4.22 -5.54 -0.50
CA TYR A 68 4.18 -5.77 -1.95
C TYR A 68 2.78 -5.62 -2.56
N VAL A 69 1.79 -5.23 -1.78
CA VAL A 69 0.44 -4.87 -2.25
C VAL A 69 0.28 -3.35 -2.36
N SER A 70 1.07 -2.56 -1.62
CA SER A 70 0.96 -1.10 -1.54
C SER A 70 2.26 -0.39 -1.90
N MET A 71 2.86 -0.74 -3.03
CA MET A 71 4.23 -0.41 -3.41
C MET A 71 4.54 1.08 -3.39
N MET A 72 3.79 1.90 -4.11
CA MET A 72 4.11 3.33 -4.23
C MET A 72 3.91 4.12 -2.94
N CYS A 73 2.98 3.69 -2.05
CA CYS A 73 2.87 4.29 -0.72
C CYS A 73 4.11 4.04 0.14
N ASN A 74 4.74 2.85 0.02
CA ASN A 74 6.00 2.57 0.70
C ASN A 74 7.13 3.46 0.18
N GLU A 75 7.22 3.64 -1.16
CA GLU A 75 8.19 4.54 -1.79
C GLU A 75 8.01 5.96 -1.27
N HIS A 76 6.74 6.44 -1.16
CA HIS A 76 6.43 7.79 -0.71
C HIS A 76 6.97 8.07 0.69
N GLY A 77 6.71 7.18 1.65
CA GLY A 77 7.23 7.32 3.01
C GLY A 77 8.75 7.43 3.06
N TYR A 78 9.45 6.62 2.27
CA TYR A 78 10.91 6.66 2.19
C TYR A 78 11.43 7.95 1.55
N VAL A 79 10.87 8.32 0.41
CA VAL A 79 11.30 9.50 -0.35
C VAL A 79 11.07 10.78 0.46
N LEU A 80 9.93 10.92 1.15
CA LEU A 80 9.66 12.04 2.06
C LEU A 80 10.69 12.15 3.19
N ALA A 81 11.11 11.04 3.78
CA ALA A 81 12.13 11.04 4.83
C ALA A 81 13.49 11.54 4.30
N VAL A 82 13.88 11.10 3.09
CA VAL A 82 15.12 11.54 2.43
C VAL A 82 15.02 13.01 2.04
N GLU A 83 13.90 13.46 1.47
CA GLU A 83 13.66 14.86 1.10
C GLU A 83 13.73 15.79 2.32
N LYS A 84 13.18 15.34 3.45
CA LYS A 84 13.25 16.10 4.72
C LYS A 84 14.70 16.28 5.20
N LEU A 85 15.55 15.25 5.08
CA LEU A 85 16.98 15.35 5.41
C LEU A 85 17.74 16.26 4.43
N LEU A 86 17.39 16.22 3.15
CA LEU A 86 18.01 17.06 2.12
C LEU A 86 17.52 18.51 2.16
N GLY A 87 16.43 18.80 2.87
CA GLY A 87 15.77 20.10 2.88
C GLY A 87 15.23 20.52 1.51
N ILE A 88 14.74 19.56 0.72
CA ILE A 88 14.18 19.78 -0.62
C ILE A 88 12.69 19.44 -0.65
N GLU A 89 11.99 20.06 -1.60
CA GLU A 89 10.58 19.82 -1.85
C GLU A 89 10.38 19.46 -3.32
N ALA A 90 9.56 18.44 -3.57
CA ALA A 90 9.22 18.03 -4.93
C ALA A 90 8.34 19.09 -5.62
N PRO A 91 8.49 19.30 -6.94
CA PRO A 91 7.61 20.20 -7.69
C PRO A 91 6.12 19.85 -7.53
N VAL A 92 5.26 20.87 -7.55
CA VAL A 92 3.81 20.69 -7.31
C VAL A 92 3.19 19.64 -8.23
N ARG A 93 3.57 19.61 -9.53
CA ARG A 93 3.09 18.58 -10.46
C ARG A 93 3.47 17.17 -10.01
N ALA A 94 4.70 16.98 -9.51
CA ALA A 94 5.13 15.70 -8.97
C ALA A 94 4.35 15.30 -7.70
N GLN A 95 4.01 16.27 -6.85
CA GLN A 95 3.21 16.03 -5.66
C GLN A 95 1.79 15.55 -6.02
N TYR A 96 1.13 16.17 -7.01
CA TYR A 96 -0.17 15.69 -7.52
C TYR A 96 -0.10 14.30 -8.14
N ILE A 97 0.97 13.98 -8.87
CA ILE A 97 1.21 12.64 -9.41
C ILE A 97 1.36 11.64 -8.26
N ARG A 98 2.15 11.96 -7.22
CA ARG A 98 2.33 11.09 -6.05
C ARG A 98 1.01 10.83 -5.34
N VAL A 99 0.22 11.88 -5.04
CA VAL A 99 -1.08 11.73 -4.38
C VAL A 99 -2.03 10.88 -5.22
N MET A 100 -2.07 11.08 -6.53
CA MET A 100 -2.89 10.26 -7.43
C MET A 100 -2.49 8.79 -7.37
N PHE A 101 -1.21 8.49 -7.40
CA PHE A 101 -0.73 7.10 -7.34
C PHE A 101 -0.80 6.49 -5.94
N ASP A 102 -0.71 7.27 -4.87
CA ASP A 102 -0.98 6.78 -3.52
C ASP A 102 -2.42 6.29 -3.40
N GLU A 103 -3.39 7.03 -3.96
CA GLU A 103 -4.79 6.63 -3.92
C GLU A 103 -5.12 5.48 -4.89
N ILE A 104 -4.46 5.41 -6.05
CA ILE A 104 -4.50 4.22 -6.92
C ILE A 104 -3.96 3.00 -6.16
N THR A 105 -2.86 3.15 -5.45
CA THR A 105 -2.26 2.10 -4.62
C THR A 105 -3.20 1.67 -3.50
N ARG A 106 -3.92 2.62 -2.87
CA ARG A 106 -4.93 2.31 -1.85
C ARG A 106 -6.05 1.48 -2.41
N ILE A 107 -6.56 1.80 -3.59
CA ILE A 107 -7.56 1.00 -4.30
C ILE A 107 -7.01 -0.40 -4.60
N LEU A 108 -5.78 -0.51 -5.14
CA LEU A 108 -5.13 -1.79 -5.40
C LEU A 108 -5.02 -2.67 -4.15
N ASN A 109 -4.66 -2.07 -3.01
CA ASN A 109 -4.58 -2.78 -1.74
C ASN A 109 -5.95 -3.26 -1.26
N HIS A 110 -6.94 -2.37 -1.23
CA HIS A 110 -8.27 -2.72 -0.71
C HIS A 110 -8.97 -3.76 -1.58
N LEU A 111 -8.79 -3.73 -2.89
CA LEU A 111 -9.29 -4.77 -3.80
C LEU A 111 -8.62 -6.13 -3.52
N MET A 112 -7.29 -6.15 -3.30
CA MET A 112 -6.59 -7.40 -2.95
C MET A 112 -7.04 -7.93 -1.61
N TRP A 113 -7.11 -7.05 -0.60
CA TRP A 113 -7.59 -7.39 0.72
C TRP A 113 -9.02 -7.95 0.67
N LEU A 114 -9.95 -7.26 -0.01
CA LEU A 114 -11.35 -7.66 -0.10
C LEU A 114 -11.48 -9.03 -0.77
N GLY A 115 -10.78 -9.23 -1.90
CA GLY A 115 -10.79 -10.50 -2.61
C GLY A 115 -10.26 -11.65 -1.75
N ALA A 116 -9.11 -11.47 -1.10
CA ALA A 116 -8.49 -12.47 -0.25
C ALA A 116 -9.34 -12.78 0.99
N HIS A 117 -9.84 -11.75 1.67
CA HIS A 117 -10.68 -11.90 2.87
C HIS A 117 -12.02 -12.59 2.54
N ALA A 118 -12.64 -12.23 1.42
CA ALA A 118 -13.86 -12.89 0.95
C ALA A 118 -13.60 -14.38 0.60
N LEU A 119 -12.47 -14.68 -0.04
CA LEU A 119 -12.06 -16.04 -0.36
C LEU A 119 -11.85 -16.88 0.90
N ASP A 120 -11.21 -16.32 1.93
CA ASP A 120 -10.96 -16.97 3.22
C ASP A 120 -12.28 -17.34 3.94
N ILE A 121 -13.32 -16.54 3.77
CA ILE A 121 -14.67 -16.81 4.29
C ILE A 121 -15.47 -17.77 3.38
N GLY A 122 -14.98 -18.03 2.16
CA GLY A 122 -15.57 -18.97 1.21
C GLY A 122 -16.23 -18.33 -0.01
N ALA A 123 -16.15 -17.01 -0.20
CA ALA A 123 -16.70 -16.28 -1.34
C ALA A 123 -15.65 -16.08 -2.45
N MET A 124 -15.55 -17.01 -3.38
CA MET A 124 -14.57 -16.95 -4.48
C MET A 124 -14.89 -15.89 -5.55
N GLY A 125 -16.16 -15.57 -5.79
CA GLY A 125 -16.57 -14.63 -6.83
C GLY A 125 -15.91 -13.25 -6.70
N PRO A 126 -16.01 -12.58 -5.54
CA PRO A 126 -15.39 -11.26 -5.30
C PRO A 126 -13.88 -11.26 -5.56
N PHE A 127 -13.17 -12.36 -5.28
CA PHE A 127 -11.75 -12.51 -5.57
C PHE A 127 -11.45 -12.35 -7.07
N LEU A 128 -12.21 -13.02 -7.93
CA LEU A 128 -12.02 -12.94 -9.38
C LEU A 128 -12.33 -11.54 -9.92
N TYR A 129 -13.39 -10.89 -9.42
CA TYR A 129 -13.74 -9.53 -9.80
C TYR A 129 -12.68 -8.51 -9.34
N ALA A 130 -12.17 -8.65 -8.12
CA ALA A 130 -11.10 -7.80 -7.60
C ALA A 130 -9.84 -7.86 -8.48
N PHE A 131 -9.47 -9.03 -8.98
CA PHE A 131 -8.33 -9.17 -9.89
C PHE A 131 -8.61 -8.59 -11.28
N ARG A 132 -9.85 -8.66 -11.80
CA ARG A 132 -10.24 -7.97 -13.03
C ARG A 132 -9.96 -6.46 -12.92
N ASP A 133 -10.41 -5.85 -11.82
CA ASP A 133 -10.33 -4.40 -11.63
C ASP A 133 -8.89 -3.94 -11.32
N ARG A 134 -8.11 -4.80 -10.63
CA ARG A 134 -6.69 -4.56 -10.38
C ARG A 134 -5.84 -4.57 -11.65
N GLU A 135 -6.19 -5.37 -12.65
CA GLU A 135 -5.46 -5.44 -13.91
C GLU A 135 -5.42 -4.09 -14.64
N ASP A 136 -6.54 -3.35 -14.66
CA ASP A 136 -6.58 -2.01 -15.24
C ASP A 136 -5.57 -1.07 -14.57
N LEU A 137 -5.44 -1.14 -13.24
CA LEU A 137 -4.52 -0.30 -12.49
C LEU A 137 -3.06 -0.74 -12.61
N PHE A 138 -2.78 -2.03 -12.76
CA PHE A 138 -1.42 -2.52 -13.08
C PHE A 138 -0.95 -2.04 -14.45
N ASP A 139 -1.85 -1.90 -15.40
CA ASP A 139 -1.53 -1.34 -16.71
C ASP A 139 -1.12 0.14 -16.60
N VAL A 140 -1.76 0.90 -15.69
CA VAL A 140 -1.34 2.27 -15.36
C VAL A 140 0.06 2.30 -14.72
N TYR A 141 0.33 1.40 -13.78
CA TYR A 141 1.67 1.25 -13.18
C TYR A 141 2.73 0.96 -14.23
N GLU A 142 2.47 0.00 -15.12
CA GLU A 142 3.38 -0.36 -16.20
C GLU A 142 3.60 0.80 -17.17
N ALA A 143 2.56 1.57 -17.48
CA ALA A 143 2.67 2.73 -18.36
C ALA A 143 3.66 3.77 -17.84
N VAL A 144 3.67 4.06 -16.54
CA VAL A 144 4.52 5.10 -15.95
C VAL A 144 5.90 4.61 -15.54
N SER A 145 6.02 3.36 -15.11
CA SER A 145 7.27 2.83 -14.53
C SER A 145 7.95 1.77 -15.39
N GLY A 146 7.22 1.10 -16.27
CA GLY A 146 7.66 -0.10 -16.98
C GLY A 146 7.51 -1.40 -16.21
N ALA A 147 7.01 -1.35 -14.96
CA ALA A 147 6.77 -2.50 -14.11
C ALA A 147 5.31 -2.54 -13.63
N ARG A 148 4.72 -3.72 -13.63
CA ARG A 148 3.31 -3.91 -13.23
C ARG A 148 3.08 -3.73 -11.72
N MET A 149 4.08 -4.01 -10.89
CA MET A 149 3.97 -3.97 -9.43
C MET A 149 5.07 -3.11 -8.79
N HIS A 150 6.30 -3.57 -8.78
CA HIS A 150 7.43 -2.92 -8.12
C HIS A 150 8.01 -1.83 -9.02
N ALA A 151 7.43 -0.63 -8.89
CA ALA A 151 7.63 0.45 -9.83
C ALA A 151 8.93 1.23 -9.63
N ALA A 152 9.37 1.43 -8.39
CA ALA A 152 10.44 2.35 -8.01
C ALA A 152 10.31 3.70 -8.75
N TYR A 153 9.07 4.23 -8.77
CA TYR A 153 8.69 5.39 -9.57
C TYR A 153 8.95 6.71 -8.87
N TYR A 154 8.75 6.76 -7.53
CA TYR A 154 9.07 7.95 -6.76
C TYR A 154 10.58 8.05 -6.53
N ARG A 155 11.07 9.26 -6.61
CA ARG A 155 12.50 9.57 -6.45
C ARG A 155 12.65 10.77 -5.53
N PRO A 156 13.72 10.87 -4.74
CA PRO A 156 14.01 12.09 -4.00
C PRO A 156 14.02 13.31 -4.94
N GLY A 157 13.14 14.27 -4.66
CA GLY A 157 12.95 15.46 -5.48
C GLY A 157 11.89 15.35 -6.57
N GLY A 158 11.11 14.26 -6.64
CA GLY A 158 10.00 14.16 -7.60
C GLY A 158 9.62 12.74 -7.98
N VAL A 159 9.35 12.51 -9.26
CA VAL A 159 9.04 11.20 -9.85
C VAL A 159 9.98 10.92 -11.04
N TYR A 160 10.17 9.64 -11.35
CA TYR A 160 11.13 9.20 -12.38
C TYR A 160 10.91 9.85 -13.76
N ARG A 161 9.66 10.01 -14.17
CA ARG A 161 9.25 10.67 -15.42
C ARG A 161 7.81 11.16 -15.33
N ASP A 162 7.44 12.10 -16.19
CA ASP A 162 6.05 12.54 -16.32
C ASP A 162 5.13 11.45 -16.88
N LEU A 163 3.84 11.68 -16.76
CA LEU A 163 2.80 10.77 -17.26
C LEU A 163 2.90 10.67 -18.80
N PRO A 164 2.89 9.46 -19.38
CA PRO A 164 2.93 9.27 -20.81
C PRO A 164 1.69 9.86 -21.52
N ASP A 165 1.93 10.49 -22.68
CA ASP A 165 0.87 11.03 -23.54
C ASP A 165 0.07 9.93 -24.27
N ALA A 166 0.51 8.69 -24.21
CA ALA A 166 -0.15 7.55 -24.82
C ALA A 166 -0.12 6.33 -23.89
N MET A 167 -1.27 5.71 -23.71
CA MET A 167 -1.38 4.45 -22.99
C MET A 167 -0.78 3.31 -23.82
N PRO A 168 0.13 2.48 -23.25
CA PRO A 168 0.68 1.34 -23.97
C PRO A 168 -0.40 0.37 -24.43
N GLN A 169 -0.30 -0.07 -25.69
CA GLN A 169 -1.22 -1.02 -26.29
C GLN A 169 -0.77 -2.46 -26.04
N HIS A 170 -1.71 -3.36 -25.79
CA HIS A 170 -1.44 -4.79 -25.79
C HIS A 170 -1.02 -5.26 -27.18
N ARG A 171 0.07 -6.03 -27.22
CA ARG A 171 0.60 -6.58 -28.47
C ARG A 171 -0.10 -7.91 -28.82
N GLU A 172 -0.05 -8.27 -30.10
CA GLU A 172 -0.47 -9.59 -30.56
C GLU A 172 0.22 -10.70 -29.75
N SER A 173 -0.53 -11.71 -29.40
CA SER A 173 -0.06 -12.85 -28.61
C SER A 173 -0.56 -14.15 -29.25
N PRO A 174 0.24 -15.22 -29.32
CA PRO A 174 -0.21 -16.50 -29.82
C PRO A 174 -1.31 -17.14 -28.94
N ILE A 175 -1.49 -16.65 -27.72
CA ILE A 175 -2.45 -17.19 -26.75
C ILE A 175 -3.80 -16.48 -26.82
N ARG A 176 -3.82 -15.19 -27.26
CA ARG A 176 -5.02 -14.35 -27.32
C ARG A 176 -5.43 -14.12 -28.75
N SER A 177 -6.72 -14.28 -29.06
CA SER A 177 -7.24 -13.94 -30.37
C SER A 177 -7.11 -12.42 -30.65
N LYS A 178 -7.01 -12.06 -31.94
CA LYS A 178 -6.97 -10.65 -32.36
C LYS A 178 -8.16 -9.85 -31.78
N LYS A 179 -9.36 -10.42 -31.82
CA LYS A 179 -10.56 -9.79 -31.23
C LYS A 179 -10.40 -9.51 -29.74
N ALA A 180 -9.83 -10.45 -28.97
CA ALA A 180 -9.59 -10.25 -27.54
C ALA A 180 -8.57 -9.14 -27.27
N ILE A 181 -7.56 -8.99 -28.14
CA ILE A 181 -6.57 -7.90 -28.05
C ILE A 181 -7.20 -6.55 -28.41
N ASP A 182 -8.01 -6.51 -29.46
CA ASP A 182 -8.73 -5.30 -29.87
C ASP A 182 -9.71 -4.85 -28.77
N ASP A 183 -10.41 -5.79 -28.12
CA ASP A 183 -11.29 -5.49 -26.99
C ASP A 183 -10.50 -4.92 -25.79
N LEU A 184 -9.33 -5.47 -25.44
CA LEU A 184 -8.47 -4.98 -24.38
C LEU A 184 -7.87 -3.59 -24.71
N ASN A 185 -7.61 -3.29 -25.96
CA ASN A 185 -7.05 -2.02 -26.40
C ASN A 185 -8.12 -0.93 -26.61
N ARG A 186 -9.40 -1.27 -26.55
CA ARG A 186 -10.50 -0.32 -26.80
C ARG A 186 -10.42 0.91 -25.89
N ASP A 187 -10.23 0.68 -24.60
CA ASP A 187 -10.17 1.73 -23.57
C ASP A 187 -8.78 2.35 -23.42
N ARG A 188 -7.79 1.88 -24.19
CA ARG A 188 -6.40 2.39 -24.18
C ARG A 188 -6.11 3.43 -25.25
N GLN A 189 -7.14 4.12 -25.69
CA GLN A 189 -7.02 5.25 -26.61
C GLN A 189 -6.74 6.53 -25.82
N GLY A 190 -5.71 7.29 -26.22
CA GLY A 190 -5.34 8.53 -25.55
C GLY A 190 -4.20 8.38 -24.51
N SER A 191 -4.12 9.36 -23.63
CA SER A 191 -3.08 9.43 -22.59
C SER A 191 -3.37 8.50 -21.41
N VAL A 192 -2.35 8.34 -20.54
CA VAL A 192 -2.53 7.65 -19.25
C VAL A 192 -3.58 8.36 -18.38
N LEU A 193 -3.65 9.69 -18.44
CA LEU A 193 -4.69 10.45 -17.71
C LEU A 193 -6.09 10.16 -18.23
N ASP A 194 -6.26 10.02 -19.56
CA ASP A 194 -7.57 9.67 -20.14
C ASP A 194 -8.02 8.28 -19.70
N PHE A 195 -7.08 7.34 -19.62
CA PHE A 195 -7.36 5.98 -19.13
C PHE A 195 -7.76 5.99 -17.64
N ILE A 196 -7.03 6.72 -16.80
CA ILE A 196 -7.35 6.87 -15.37
C ILE A 196 -8.73 7.55 -15.20
N ASP A 197 -9.03 8.60 -15.97
CA ASP A 197 -10.32 9.27 -15.94
C ASP A 197 -11.47 8.31 -16.31
N ALA A 198 -11.29 7.52 -17.36
CA ALA A 198 -12.26 6.49 -17.76
C ALA A 198 -12.44 5.41 -16.68
N PHE A 199 -11.36 4.98 -16.02
CA PHE A 199 -11.42 4.05 -14.89
C PHE A 199 -12.22 4.66 -13.72
N THR A 200 -11.92 5.89 -13.32
CA THR A 200 -12.59 6.54 -12.18
C THR A 200 -14.10 6.69 -12.39
N LYS A 201 -14.56 6.85 -13.61
CA LYS A 201 -16.00 6.94 -13.95
C LYS A 201 -16.73 5.60 -13.78
N ARG A 202 -16.04 4.48 -13.96
CA ARG A 202 -16.61 3.12 -13.83
C ARG A 202 -16.47 2.57 -12.41
N PHE A 203 -15.47 3.01 -11.69
CA PHE A 203 -15.03 2.36 -10.43
C PHE A 203 -16.07 2.40 -9.32
N ASP A 204 -16.84 3.50 -9.19
CA ASP A 204 -17.92 3.56 -8.20
C ASP A 204 -18.96 2.43 -8.43
N GLY A 205 -19.27 2.10 -9.69
CA GLY A 205 -20.11 0.97 -10.04
C GLY A 205 -19.51 -0.40 -9.71
N TYR A 206 -18.18 -0.53 -9.78
CA TYR A 206 -17.51 -1.76 -9.33
C TYR A 206 -17.59 -1.93 -7.82
N VAL A 207 -17.48 -0.84 -7.06
CA VAL A 207 -17.68 -0.88 -5.60
C VAL A 207 -19.11 -1.27 -5.26
N ASP A 208 -20.12 -0.76 -5.98
CA ASP A 208 -21.53 -1.16 -5.81
C ASP A 208 -21.74 -2.65 -6.08
N GLU A 209 -21.02 -3.23 -7.04
CA GLU A 209 -21.03 -4.66 -7.34
C GLU A 209 -20.54 -5.49 -6.15
N TYR A 210 -19.43 -5.09 -5.50
CA TYR A 210 -18.94 -5.74 -4.28
C TYR A 210 -19.92 -5.61 -3.11
N GLU A 211 -20.50 -4.44 -2.90
CA GLU A 211 -21.48 -4.25 -1.85
C GLU A 211 -22.73 -5.11 -2.06
N THR A 212 -23.22 -5.21 -3.27
CA THR A 212 -24.35 -6.09 -3.63
C THR A 212 -24.07 -7.56 -3.30
N LEU A 213 -22.83 -8.00 -3.49
CA LEU A 213 -22.43 -9.39 -3.22
C LEU A 213 -22.19 -9.68 -1.73
N LEU A 214 -21.71 -8.71 -0.96
CA LEU A 214 -21.19 -8.93 0.39
C LEU A 214 -21.97 -8.19 1.49
N THR A 215 -22.26 -6.90 1.35
CA THR A 215 -22.74 -6.05 2.46
C THR A 215 -23.97 -6.63 3.14
N ASP A 216 -24.98 -7.03 2.38
CA ASP A 216 -26.21 -7.62 2.94
C ASP A 216 -26.24 -9.14 2.93
N ASN A 217 -25.14 -9.78 2.56
CA ASN A 217 -25.03 -11.22 2.53
C ASN A 217 -25.08 -11.78 3.96
N ARG A 218 -26.01 -12.71 4.20
CA ARG A 218 -26.18 -13.32 5.53
C ARG A 218 -24.94 -14.03 6.04
N ILE A 219 -24.23 -14.76 5.16
CA ILE A 219 -23.02 -15.49 5.53
C ILE A 219 -21.92 -14.50 5.90
N TRP A 220 -21.74 -13.44 5.10
CA TRP A 220 -20.77 -12.40 5.38
C TRP A 220 -21.01 -11.73 6.72
N LYS A 221 -22.25 -11.31 7.00
CA LYS A 221 -22.63 -10.71 8.28
C LYS A 221 -22.40 -11.65 9.46
N GLN A 222 -22.78 -12.91 9.35
CA GLN A 222 -22.57 -13.91 10.41
C GLN A 222 -21.10 -14.19 10.71
N ARG A 223 -20.22 -13.99 9.71
CA ARG A 223 -18.79 -14.24 9.84
C ARG A 223 -17.96 -12.99 10.18
N THR A 224 -18.56 -11.80 10.23
CA THR A 224 -17.84 -10.54 10.44
C THR A 224 -18.42 -9.67 11.55
N VAL A 225 -19.74 -9.67 11.74
CA VAL A 225 -20.40 -8.87 12.79
C VAL A 225 -20.10 -9.46 14.17
N GLY A 226 -19.58 -8.63 15.07
CA GLY A 226 -19.20 -9.01 16.42
C GLY A 226 -17.94 -9.89 16.51
N ILE A 227 -17.21 -10.09 15.41
CA ILE A 227 -15.98 -10.86 15.37
C ILE A 227 -14.76 -9.94 15.45
N GLY A 228 -13.83 -10.23 16.38
CA GLY A 228 -12.60 -9.47 16.57
C GLY A 228 -12.87 -8.02 16.97
N VAL A 229 -13.78 -7.80 17.91
CA VAL A 229 -14.14 -6.49 18.43
C VAL A 229 -12.98 -5.89 19.20
N VAL A 230 -12.64 -4.62 18.92
CA VAL A 230 -11.63 -3.87 19.67
C VAL A 230 -12.20 -2.51 20.06
N SER A 231 -12.14 -2.20 21.36
CA SER A 231 -12.60 -0.91 21.88
C SER A 231 -11.70 0.24 21.41
N PRO A 232 -12.19 1.49 21.41
CA PRO A 232 -11.35 2.67 21.08
C PRO A 232 -10.12 2.82 21.98
N GLU A 233 -10.26 2.46 23.27
CA GLU A 233 -9.19 2.51 24.27
C GLU A 233 -8.11 1.47 23.97
N ASP A 234 -8.52 0.23 23.71
CA ASP A 234 -7.61 -0.88 23.40
C ASP A 234 -6.93 -0.65 22.03
N ALA A 235 -7.67 -0.14 21.04
CA ALA A 235 -7.10 0.20 19.74
C ALA A 235 -5.93 1.21 19.85
N LYS A 236 -6.05 2.20 20.72
CA LYS A 236 -4.96 3.14 21.02
C LYS A 236 -3.82 2.47 21.78
N ALA A 237 -4.12 1.67 22.79
CA ALA A 237 -3.11 0.98 23.61
C ALA A 237 -2.27 -0.01 22.79
N MET A 238 -2.90 -0.69 21.81
CA MET A 238 -2.23 -1.62 20.89
C MET A 238 -1.51 -0.93 19.72
N GLY A 239 -1.62 0.40 19.60
CA GLY A 239 -0.98 1.17 18.54
C GLY A 239 -1.61 0.99 17.15
N PHE A 240 -2.92 0.76 17.09
CA PHE A 240 -3.67 0.68 15.85
C PHE A 240 -3.64 2.00 15.09
N THR A 241 -3.61 1.90 13.78
CA THR A 241 -3.68 3.04 12.85
C THR A 241 -4.50 2.66 11.62
N GLY A 242 -4.85 3.65 10.80
CA GLY A 242 -5.59 3.42 9.56
C GLY A 242 -7.00 2.84 9.78
N ALA A 243 -7.42 1.98 8.87
CA ALA A 243 -8.74 1.37 8.90
C ALA A 243 -9.02 0.55 10.18
N MET A 244 -7.99 -0.04 10.79
CA MET A 244 -8.13 -0.74 12.07
C MET A 244 -8.55 0.21 13.20
N LEU A 245 -7.94 1.40 13.27
CA LEU A 245 -8.27 2.42 14.26
C LEU A 245 -9.62 3.10 13.94
N ARG A 246 -9.86 3.42 12.67
CA ARG A 246 -11.11 4.04 12.24
C ARG A 246 -12.31 3.12 12.41
N GLY A 247 -12.15 1.81 12.23
CA GLY A 247 -13.17 0.80 12.52
C GLY A 247 -13.61 0.83 13.99
N SER A 248 -12.74 1.16 14.92
CA SER A 248 -13.02 1.31 16.36
C SER A 248 -13.55 2.71 16.75
N GLY A 249 -13.96 3.55 15.81
CA GLY A 249 -14.64 4.81 16.09
C GLY A 249 -13.73 6.05 16.21
N ILE A 250 -12.46 5.97 15.86
CA ILE A 250 -11.52 7.08 15.99
C ILE A 250 -11.19 7.67 14.61
N ALA A 251 -11.60 8.93 14.39
CA ALA A 251 -11.36 9.65 13.14
C ALA A 251 -9.93 10.18 13.04
N TRP A 252 -8.95 9.29 12.91
CA TRP A 252 -7.56 9.64 12.72
C TRP A 252 -7.09 9.24 11.32
N ASP A 253 -6.54 10.21 10.59
CA ASP A 253 -5.99 10.04 9.25
C ASP A 253 -4.89 11.07 9.02
N LEU A 254 -3.68 10.62 8.69
CA LEU A 254 -2.52 11.49 8.50
C LEU A 254 -2.69 12.47 7.34
N ARG A 255 -3.48 12.11 6.33
CA ARG A 255 -3.79 12.99 5.20
C ARG A 255 -4.53 14.26 5.59
N LYS A 256 -5.21 14.26 6.76
CA LYS A 256 -5.94 15.41 7.33
C LYS A 256 -5.24 15.99 8.56
N GLN A 257 -4.65 15.14 9.43
CA GLN A 257 -4.06 15.59 10.70
C GLN A 257 -2.63 16.14 10.52
N GLN A 258 -1.86 15.55 9.61
CA GLN A 258 -0.51 15.96 9.25
C GLN A 258 -0.34 15.88 7.74
N PRO A 259 -1.01 16.76 6.97
CA PRO A 259 -0.99 16.70 5.51
C PRO A 259 0.43 16.71 4.96
N TYR A 260 0.66 15.88 3.98
CA TYR A 260 1.89 15.82 3.20
C TYR A 260 1.56 15.93 1.71
N ALA A 261 2.54 16.32 0.89
CA ALA A 261 2.33 16.68 -0.51
C ALA A 261 1.16 17.67 -0.66
N VAL A 262 0.17 17.38 -1.50
CA VAL A 262 -0.99 18.25 -1.73
C VAL A 262 -2.30 17.71 -1.13
N TYR A 263 -2.23 16.86 -0.10
CA TYR A 263 -3.46 16.35 0.54
C TYR A 263 -4.28 17.43 1.25
N ASP A 264 -3.68 18.52 1.67
CA ASP A 264 -4.36 19.70 2.21
C ASP A 264 -5.31 20.38 1.22
N GLN A 265 -5.09 20.18 -0.09
CA GLN A 265 -5.91 20.70 -1.18
C GLN A 265 -7.01 19.72 -1.64
N MET A 266 -7.03 18.50 -1.08
CA MET A 266 -7.95 17.44 -1.49
C MET A 266 -9.22 17.47 -0.64
N ASP A 267 -10.37 17.40 -1.33
CA ASP A 267 -11.67 17.26 -0.71
C ASP A 267 -12.07 15.79 -0.65
N PHE A 268 -12.09 15.22 0.56
CA PHE A 268 -12.52 13.85 0.85
C PHE A 268 -12.97 13.74 2.31
N ASP A 269 -13.74 12.71 2.61
CA ASP A 269 -14.24 12.41 3.94
C ASP A 269 -13.45 11.23 4.55
N ILE A 270 -13.38 11.19 5.89
CA ILE A 270 -12.75 10.09 6.63
C ILE A 270 -13.86 9.15 7.11
N PRO A 271 -13.96 7.91 6.58
CA PRO A 271 -14.94 6.96 7.07
C PRO A 271 -14.55 6.42 8.45
N VAL A 272 -15.54 6.30 9.33
CA VAL A 272 -15.35 5.85 10.71
C VAL A 272 -16.43 4.83 11.06
N GLY A 273 -16.02 3.70 11.64
CA GLY A 273 -16.92 2.68 12.18
C GLY A 273 -17.44 3.04 13.58
N THR A 274 -18.25 2.18 14.16
CA THR A 274 -18.85 2.37 15.47
C THR A 274 -18.67 1.21 16.44
N ASN A 275 -18.66 -0.04 15.92
CA ASN A 275 -18.66 -1.25 16.73
C ASN A 275 -17.24 -1.83 16.95
N GLY A 276 -16.26 -1.44 16.16
CA GLY A 276 -14.90 -1.93 16.27
C GLY A 276 -14.74 -3.40 15.86
N ASP A 277 -15.65 -3.95 15.09
CA ASP A 277 -15.63 -5.34 14.61
C ASP A 277 -15.10 -5.47 13.17
N SER A 278 -15.01 -6.68 12.69
CA SER A 278 -14.54 -6.98 11.34
C SER A 278 -15.49 -6.44 10.26
N TYR A 279 -16.79 -6.33 10.55
CA TYR A 279 -17.77 -5.79 9.63
C TYR A 279 -17.61 -4.27 9.45
N ASP A 280 -17.43 -3.53 10.55
CA ASP A 280 -17.18 -2.09 10.47
C ASP A 280 -15.88 -1.78 9.73
N ARG A 281 -14.81 -2.56 9.95
CA ARG A 281 -13.56 -2.42 9.20
C ARG A 281 -13.73 -2.70 7.71
N TYR A 282 -14.62 -3.62 7.35
CA TYR A 282 -15.00 -3.85 5.97
C TYR A 282 -15.70 -2.63 5.39
N LEU A 283 -16.69 -2.08 6.06
CA LEU A 283 -17.42 -0.88 5.59
C LEU A 283 -16.50 0.33 5.45
N VAL A 284 -15.59 0.54 6.41
CA VAL A 284 -14.58 1.61 6.33
C VAL A 284 -13.74 1.48 5.07
N ARG A 285 -13.23 0.29 4.74
CA ARG A 285 -12.40 0.10 3.54
C ARG A 285 -13.17 0.23 2.23
N ILE A 286 -14.44 -0.18 2.20
CA ILE A 286 -15.32 0.04 1.04
C ILE A 286 -15.48 1.54 0.79
N GLU A 287 -15.77 2.31 1.83
CA GLU A 287 -15.92 3.76 1.69
C GLU A 287 -14.58 4.45 1.38
N GLU A 288 -13.46 3.97 1.93
CA GLU A 288 -12.13 4.47 1.56
C GLU A 288 -11.84 4.32 0.06
N MET A 289 -12.28 3.26 -0.59
CA MET A 289 -12.14 3.11 -2.05
C MET A 289 -12.92 4.18 -2.80
N ARG A 290 -14.11 4.57 -2.35
CA ARG A 290 -14.89 5.67 -2.96
C ARG A 290 -14.21 7.02 -2.76
N GLN A 291 -13.69 7.27 -1.54
CA GLN A 291 -12.98 8.51 -1.23
C GLN A 291 -11.67 8.60 -2.02
N SER A 292 -10.93 7.49 -2.17
CA SER A 292 -9.74 7.44 -3.04
C SER A 292 -10.09 7.77 -4.49
N ASN A 293 -11.18 7.21 -5.02
CA ASN A 293 -11.67 7.54 -6.35
C ASN A 293 -12.00 9.04 -6.50
N ARG A 294 -12.59 9.65 -5.45
CA ARG A 294 -12.87 11.09 -5.41
C ARG A 294 -11.59 11.93 -5.45
N ILE A 295 -10.55 11.54 -4.74
CA ILE A 295 -9.24 12.21 -4.77
C ILE A 295 -8.59 12.06 -6.15
N ILE A 296 -8.58 10.85 -6.73
CA ILE A 296 -8.01 10.61 -8.06
C ILE A 296 -8.67 11.51 -9.11
N LYS A 297 -10.00 11.63 -9.09
CA LYS A 297 -10.75 12.54 -9.99
C LYS A 297 -10.31 14.00 -9.88
N GLN A 298 -9.98 14.47 -8.68
CA GLN A 298 -9.45 15.82 -8.43
C GLN A 298 -8.04 15.97 -9.00
N CYS A 299 -7.16 15.00 -8.74
CA CYS A 299 -5.81 14.99 -9.29
C CYS A 299 -5.79 14.96 -10.81
N VAL A 300 -6.61 14.13 -11.44
CA VAL A 300 -6.73 14.05 -12.91
C VAL A 300 -7.14 15.40 -13.50
N LYS A 301 -8.15 16.06 -12.94
CA LYS A 301 -8.59 17.40 -13.38
C LYS A 301 -7.48 18.44 -13.30
N TRP A 302 -6.72 18.43 -12.21
CA TRP A 302 -5.63 19.37 -12.01
C TRP A 302 -4.46 19.09 -12.98
N LEU A 303 -4.04 17.84 -13.11
CA LEU A 303 -2.92 17.40 -13.95
C LEU A 303 -3.18 17.63 -15.45
N ALA A 304 -4.43 17.53 -15.90
CA ALA A 304 -4.80 17.78 -17.29
C ALA A 304 -4.56 19.24 -17.74
N VAL A 305 -4.65 20.18 -16.82
CA VAL A 305 -4.56 21.64 -17.13
C VAL A 305 -3.18 22.20 -16.77
N ASN A 306 -2.55 21.66 -15.74
CA ASN A 306 -1.31 22.21 -15.19
C ASN A 306 -0.09 21.39 -15.61
N GLN A 307 0.71 21.95 -16.51
CA GLN A 307 1.99 21.40 -16.91
C GLN A 307 3.10 21.96 -16.00
N GLY A 308 4.23 21.26 -15.92
CA GLY A 308 5.36 21.71 -15.10
C GLY A 308 6.41 20.62 -14.90
N PRO A 309 7.50 20.95 -14.20
CA PRO A 309 8.52 19.96 -13.88
C PRO A 309 7.99 18.88 -12.95
N VAL A 310 8.50 17.67 -13.11
CA VAL A 310 8.18 16.52 -12.25
C VAL A 310 9.35 16.09 -11.38
N MET A 311 10.49 16.78 -11.51
CA MET A 311 11.71 16.57 -10.76
C MET A 311 12.36 17.92 -10.48
N ILE A 312 13.03 18.04 -9.33
CA ILE A 312 13.80 19.24 -8.98
C ILE A 312 14.94 19.50 -9.98
N ASP A 313 15.24 20.76 -10.18
CA ASP A 313 16.40 21.20 -10.99
C ASP A 313 17.68 21.22 -10.13
N ASN A 314 18.19 20.03 -9.82
CA ASN A 314 19.46 19.87 -9.08
C ASN A 314 20.17 18.60 -9.54
N ASN A 315 21.12 18.75 -10.44
CA ASN A 315 21.88 17.65 -11.04
C ASN A 315 22.75 16.84 -10.05
N LYS A 316 22.89 17.29 -8.80
CA LYS A 316 23.57 16.52 -7.74
C LYS A 316 22.66 15.47 -7.09
N ILE A 317 21.32 15.64 -7.18
CA ILE A 317 20.33 14.77 -6.56
C ILE A 317 19.51 14.06 -7.64
N ALA A 318 19.10 14.80 -8.67
CA ALA A 318 18.32 14.31 -9.79
C ALA A 318 19.16 14.12 -11.05
N PRO A 319 18.88 13.09 -11.88
CA PRO A 319 19.63 12.89 -13.12
C PRO A 319 19.39 14.04 -14.10
N PRO A 320 20.46 14.58 -14.72
CA PRO A 320 20.33 15.62 -15.72
C PRO A 320 19.62 15.12 -16.98
N ASN A 321 19.07 16.05 -17.76
CA ASN A 321 18.41 15.73 -19.01
C ASN A 321 19.38 15.04 -20.00
N ARG A 322 18.90 14.08 -20.76
CA ARG A 322 19.70 13.32 -21.74
C ARG A 322 20.35 14.22 -22.81
N MET A 323 19.72 15.30 -23.19
CA MET A 323 20.30 16.23 -24.17
C MET A 323 21.45 17.03 -23.57
N ASP A 324 21.30 17.47 -22.30
CA ASP A 324 22.35 18.19 -21.58
C ASP A 324 23.60 17.33 -21.39
N MET A 325 23.43 16.04 -21.10
CA MET A 325 24.57 15.10 -21.02
C MET A 325 25.37 14.96 -22.32
N LYS A 326 24.78 15.24 -23.48
CA LYS A 326 25.45 15.18 -24.77
C LYS A 326 26.22 16.44 -25.13
N SER A 327 25.83 17.57 -24.55
CA SER A 327 26.36 18.90 -24.89
C SER A 327 27.17 19.54 -23.76
N ASN A 328 26.96 19.12 -22.51
CA ASN A 328 27.58 19.70 -21.32
C ASN A 328 28.35 18.62 -20.54
N MET A 329 29.65 18.83 -20.38
CA MET A 329 30.54 17.91 -19.65
C MET A 329 30.19 17.82 -18.18
N GLU A 330 29.76 18.91 -17.54
CA GLU A 330 29.35 18.92 -16.13
C GLU A 330 28.15 18.03 -15.91
N SER A 331 27.13 18.12 -16.76
CA SER A 331 25.94 17.26 -16.71
C SER A 331 26.31 15.78 -16.87
N LEU A 332 27.24 15.46 -17.74
CA LEU A 332 27.72 14.08 -17.90
C LEU A 332 28.43 13.58 -16.64
N ILE A 333 29.27 14.40 -16.00
CA ILE A 333 29.95 14.07 -14.75
C ILE A 333 28.94 13.87 -13.61
N HIS A 334 27.96 14.75 -13.48
CA HIS A 334 26.90 14.59 -12.47
C HIS A 334 26.10 13.32 -12.66
N HIS A 335 25.73 12.99 -13.90
CA HIS A 335 25.06 11.72 -14.19
C HIS A 335 25.93 10.52 -13.80
N PHE A 336 27.19 10.51 -14.17
CA PHE A 336 28.13 9.43 -13.82
C PHE A 336 28.25 9.26 -12.30
N LYS A 337 28.47 10.36 -11.58
CA LYS A 337 28.61 10.34 -10.11
C LYS A 337 27.32 9.88 -9.43
N LEU A 338 26.14 10.34 -9.88
CA LEU A 338 24.87 9.96 -9.30
C LEU A 338 24.62 8.46 -9.35
N PHE A 339 25.00 7.80 -10.45
CA PHE A 339 24.76 6.36 -10.62
C PHE A 339 25.90 5.47 -10.13
N THR A 340 27.11 5.99 -9.93
CA THR A 340 28.25 5.24 -9.38
C THR A 340 28.41 5.44 -7.87
N GLU A 341 28.43 6.68 -7.41
CA GLU A 341 28.63 7.06 -6.01
C GLU A 341 27.30 7.32 -5.27
N GLY A 342 26.31 7.89 -5.96
CA GLY A 342 25.10 8.42 -5.34
C GLY A 342 25.29 9.83 -4.79
N PHE A 343 24.21 10.43 -4.28
CA PHE A 343 24.26 11.73 -3.62
C PHE A 343 24.52 11.57 -2.12
N HIS A 344 25.16 12.57 -1.53
CA HIS A 344 25.38 12.66 -0.09
C HIS A 344 24.20 13.38 0.57
N VAL A 345 23.81 12.90 1.74
CA VAL A 345 22.75 13.49 2.57
C VAL A 345 23.41 14.14 3.77
N PRO A 346 23.07 15.38 4.14
CA PRO A 346 23.63 16.03 5.33
C PRO A 346 23.47 15.19 6.60
N GLU A 347 24.39 15.34 7.54
CA GLU A 347 24.30 14.73 8.86
C GLU A 347 23.03 15.18 9.58
N GLY A 348 22.29 14.22 10.15
CA GLY A 348 21.05 14.49 10.85
C GLY A 348 20.13 13.30 10.89
N GLU A 349 18.94 13.50 11.44
CA GLU A 349 17.90 12.48 11.52
C GLU A 349 16.55 13.02 11.05
N ALA A 350 15.73 12.17 10.45
CA ALA A 350 14.38 12.51 10.04
C ALA A 350 13.42 11.33 10.22
N TYR A 351 12.21 11.65 10.63
CA TYR A 351 11.06 10.76 10.57
C TYR A 351 10.03 11.36 9.61
N ALA A 352 9.53 10.53 8.72
CA ALA A 352 8.38 10.85 7.87
C ALA A 352 7.40 9.67 7.90
N ALA A 353 6.13 9.98 7.94
CA ALA A 353 5.04 9.01 7.92
C ALA A 353 4.02 9.39 6.85
N VAL A 354 3.40 8.37 6.26
CA VAL A 354 2.32 8.49 5.29
C VAL A 354 1.13 7.65 5.73
N GLU A 355 -0.07 8.07 5.32
CA GLU A 355 -1.27 7.25 5.49
C GLU A 355 -1.29 6.15 4.42
N HIS A 356 -0.70 5.04 4.78
CA HIS A 356 -0.69 3.84 3.97
C HIS A 356 -2.06 3.15 4.01
N PRO A 357 -2.47 2.35 3.02
CA PRO A 357 -3.76 1.64 3.03
C PRO A 357 -4.02 0.81 4.29
N LYS A 358 -2.96 0.29 4.91
CA LYS A 358 -3.03 -0.51 6.15
C LYS A 358 -2.96 0.34 7.42
N GLY A 359 -2.54 1.60 7.32
CA GLY A 359 -2.39 2.51 8.45
C GLY A 359 -1.14 3.38 8.33
N GLU A 360 -0.60 3.87 9.43
CA GLU A 360 0.60 4.70 9.41
C GLU A 360 1.84 3.88 9.03
N PHE A 361 2.44 4.20 7.89
CA PHE A 361 3.74 3.71 7.49
C PHE A 361 4.78 4.81 7.70
N GLY A 362 5.79 4.55 8.51
CA GLY A 362 6.80 5.53 8.88
C GLY A 362 8.22 5.05 8.62
N ILE A 363 9.06 5.98 8.16
CA ILE A 363 10.48 5.77 7.94
C ILE A 363 11.28 6.72 8.82
N TYR A 364 12.16 6.17 9.64
CA TYR A 364 13.15 6.92 10.40
C TYR A 364 14.54 6.67 9.82
N ILE A 365 15.23 7.72 9.45
CA ILE A 365 16.57 7.67 8.83
C ILE A 365 17.52 8.53 9.65
N VAL A 366 18.71 7.99 9.89
CA VAL A 366 19.88 8.72 10.42
C VAL A 366 20.93 8.77 9.33
N SER A 367 21.46 9.95 9.04
CA SER A 367 22.56 10.20 8.12
C SER A 367 23.79 10.71 8.87
N ASP A 368 24.96 10.20 8.50
CA ASP A 368 26.29 10.64 8.98
C ASP A 368 27.04 11.52 7.96
N GLY A 369 26.32 12.06 6.96
CA GLY A 369 26.91 12.82 5.87
C GLY A 369 27.33 11.96 4.66
N ALA A 370 27.18 10.64 4.74
CA ALA A 370 27.55 9.72 3.67
C ALA A 370 26.49 9.64 2.55
N ASN A 371 26.81 8.83 1.54
CA ASN A 371 25.93 8.54 0.39
C ASN A 371 24.94 7.39 0.65
N LYS A 372 24.89 6.87 1.86
CA LYS A 372 24.02 5.79 2.32
C LYS A 372 23.54 6.05 3.74
N PRO A 373 22.38 5.53 4.13
CA PRO A 373 21.88 5.69 5.50
C PRO A 373 22.84 5.05 6.52
N TYR A 374 23.17 5.75 7.61
CA TYR A 374 23.83 5.18 8.77
C TYR A 374 22.90 4.22 9.50
N ARG A 375 21.62 4.62 9.68
CA ARG A 375 20.57 3.79 10.25
C ARG A 375 19.25 4.04 9.51
N LEU A 376 18.56 2.95 9.18
CA LEU A 376 17.20 2.97 8.68
C LEU A 376 16.31 2.14 9.59
N LYS A 377 15.18 2.71 10.03
CA LYS A 377 14.13 2.01 10.77
C LYS A 377 12.80 2.18 10.06
N ILE A 378 12.09 1.07 9.90
CA ILE A 378 10.79 1.02 9.24
C ILE A 378 9.72 0.72 10.29
N ARG A 379 8.76 1.60 10.42
CA ARG A 379 7.54 1.38 11.19
C ARG A 379 6.45 0.94 10.24
N THR A 380 5.97 -0.27 10.40
CA THR A 380 4.87 -0.82 9.59
C THR A 380 3.61 -0.96 10.45
N PRO A 381 2.42 -0.62 9.94
CA PRO A 381 1.19 -0.66 10.72
C PRO A 381 0.77 -2.09 11.07
N ASP A 382 0.91 -3.00 10.14
CA ASP A 382 0.51 -4.41 10.24
C ASP A 382 1.29 -5.20 11.31
N TYR A 383 2.53 -4.82 11.62
CA TYR A 383 3.28 -5.40 12.73
C TYR A 383 2.59 -5.15 14.08
N ALA A 384 2.10 -3.92 14.31
CA ALA A 384 1.35 -3.59 15.51
C ALA A 384 -0.03 -4.28 15.52
N HIS A 385 -0.69 -4.36 14.36
CA HIS A 385 -1.98 -5.03 14.24
C HIS A 385 -1.87 -6.53 14.55
N LEU A 386 -0.84 -7.21 14.05
CA LEU A 386 -0.63 -8.64 14.30
C LEU A 386 -0.43 -8.95 15.79
N GLN A 387 0.17 -8.04 16.55
CA GLN A 387 0.35 -8.23 18.00
C GLN A 387 -0.98 -8.36 18.75
N SER A 388 -2.05 -7.75 18.26
CA SER A 388 -3.38 -7.82 18.87
C SER A 388 -4.12 -9.13 18.61
N LEU A 389 -3.58 -10.01 17.77
CA LEU A 389 -4.25 -11.22 17.33
C LEU A 389 -4.70 -12.12 18.49
N ASP A 390 -3.88 -12.25 19.55
CA ASP A 390 -4.25 -13.05 20.73
C ASP A 390 -5.50 -12.51 21.43
N GLU A 391 -5.54 -11.20 21.65
CA GLU A 391 -6.69 -10.57 22.34
C GLU A 391 -7.95 -10.59 21.47
N MET A 392 -7.81 -10.35 20.16
CA MET A 392 -8.95 -10.37 19.23
C MET A 392 -9.50 -11.78 19.03
N ALA A 393 -8.67 -12.83 19.12
CA ALA A 393 -9.05 -14.21 18.85
C ALA A 393 -9.55 -14.96 20.09
N ARG A 394 -9.19 -14.51 21.30
CA ARG A 394 -9.52 -15.19 22.54
C ARG A 394 -11.02 -15.29 22.76
N GLY A 395 -11.52 -16.51 23.01
CA GLY A 395 -12.94 -16.79 23.21
C GLY A 395 -13.73 -16.97 21.92
N HIS A 396 -13.13 -16.71 20.75
CA HIS A 396 -13.71 -17.01 19.44
C HIS A 396 -13.40 -18.44 19.00
N MET A 397 -14.11 -18.91 17.99
CA MET A 397 -13.88 -20.23 17.40
C MET A 397 -12.67 -20.20 16.44
N ILE A 398 -12.06 -21.36 16.20
CA ILE A 398 -10.97 -21.48 15.21
C ILE A 398 -11.35 -20.96 13.82
N ALA A 399 -12.61 -21.11 13.43
CA ALA A 399 -13.12 -20.58 12.17
C ALA A 399 -13.07 -19.05 12.12
N ASP A 400 -13.20 -18.37 13.26
CA ASP A 400 -13.15 -16.91 13.35
C ASP A 400 -11.71 -16.38 13.32
N ALA A 401 -10.71 -17.20 13.68
CA ALA A 401 -9.30 -16.82 13.55
C ALA A 401 -8.97 -16.39 12.13
N VAL A 402 -9.50 -17.07 11.13
CA VAL A 402 -9.32 -16.74 9.71
C VAL A 402 -9.88 -15.35 9.39
N THR A 403 -11.07 -15.06 9.88
CA THR A 403 -11.72 -13.75 9.73
C THR A 403 -10.91 -12.64 10.43
N ILE A 404 -10.39 -12.92 11.62
CA ILE A 404 -9.61 -11.96 12.42
C ILE A 404 -8.26 -11.68 11.73
N ILE A 405 -7.57 -12.68 11.22
CA ILE A 405 -6.35 -12.51 10.44
C ILE A 405 -6.64 -11.67 9.19
N GLY A 406 -7.70 -12.01 8.45
CA GLY A 406 -8.08 -11.29 7.23
C GLY A 406 -8.46 -9.84 7.46
N THR A 407 -9.19 -9.53 8.55
CA THR A 407 -9.61 -8.14 8.86
C THR A 407 -8.43 -7.22 9.20
N GLN A 408 -7.30 -7.76 9.68
CA GLN A 408 -6.10 -6.97 10.00
C GLN A 408 -5.36 -6.49 8.75
N ASP A 409 -5.63 -7.07 7.58
CA ASP A 409 -4.96 -6.74 6.31
C ASP A 409 -3.42 -6.77 6.41
N ILE A 410 -2.90 -7.88 6.90
CA ILE A 410 -1.47 -8.06 7.16
C ILE A 410 -0.73 -8.57 5.94
N VAL A 411 0.51 -8.07 5.72
CA VAL A 411 1.46 -8.54 4.72
C VAL A 411 2.80 -8.83 5.38
N PHE A 412 3.27 -10.07 5.26
CA PHE A 412 4.49 -10.49 5.96
C PHE A 412 5.77 -9.87 5.41
N GLY A 413 5.74 -9.33 4.19
CA GLY A 413 6.87 -8.59 3.66
C GLY A 413 7.22 -7.34 4.48
N SER A 414 6.21 -6.66 5.02
CA SER A 414 6.35 -5.50 5.91
C SER A 414 6.50 -5.88 7.39
N ILE A 415 5.86 -6.94 7.84
CA ILE A 415 5.98 -7.43 9.21
C ILE A 415 7.39 -7.92 9.49
N ASP A 416 7.95 -8.76 8.64
CA ASP A 416 9.25 -9.38 8.81
C ASP A 416 10.43 -8.48 8.38
N ARG A 417 10.22 -7.52 7.46
CA ARG A 417 11.17 -6.50 6.95
C ARG A 417 12.43 -7.01 6.31
#